data_8100dfb5984cbea37b97388b25603791
#
_entry.id   8100dfb5984cbea37b97388b25603791
#
_cell.length_a   1.000
_cell.length_b   1.000
_cell.length_c   1.000
_cell.angle_alpha   90.00
_cell.angle_beta   90.00
_cell.angle_gamma   90.00
#
_symmetry.space_group_name_H-M   'P 1'
#
loop_
_entity.id
_entity.type
_entity.pdbx_description
1 polymer ?
#
loop_
_entity_poly.entity_id
_entity_poly.type
_entity_poly.pdbx_seq_one_letter_code
_entity_poly.pdbx_strand_id
1 'polypeptide(L)'
;DVYKRQAYAGLETRVLDYETTHVCNGYYDLLGRKKLPDPDEISKYKTIFKCWKEGGHGKMDLHSAIRESCNVFFYNVGIEVGAEDLALVARKFGLGKVTGIDLLNEKEGLVPNDAWKQSVLREPWYKGETPPLSIGQGYLNVTPIQVVHMINILVNQGLSVPPKLYAGQPNIQPTQLPLNQEFLKRIGDGMVAVVNENGGTASSVRNEDFIIGGKTATSQVVSIETLENMEEEDREERDFQNHGWFVAYAPAEDPEISVIVLVE
;
A
#
# COMPACT_ATOMS: atom_id res chain seq x y z
N ASP A 1 -0.06 -2.95 -1.82
CA ASP A 1 -1.25 -2.99 -0.95
C ASP A 1 -1.08 -2.23 0.37
N VAL A 2 -0.31 -1.17 0.32
CA VAL A 2 0.20 -0.43 1.46
C VAL A 2 -0.71 0.75 1.83
N TYR A 3 -1.63 1.15 0.98
CA TYR A 3 -2.59 2.26 1.21
C TYR A 3 -3.39 2.14 2.52
N LYS A 4 -3.64 0.90 2.99
CA LYS A 4 -4.42 0.64 4.20
C LYS A 4 -3.70 1.08 5.46
N ARG A 5 -2.38 0.81 5.54
CA ARG A 5 -1.58 1.28 6.66
C ARG A 5 -1.47 2.80 6.66
N GLN A 6 -1.44 3.43 5.47
CA GLN A 6 -1.37 4.88 5.35
C GLN A 6 -2.70 5.54 5.68
N ALA A 7 -3.81 4.94 5.24
CA ALA A 7 -5.12 5.34 5.68
C ALA A 7 -5.21 5.29 7.21
N TYR A 8 -4.73 4.19 7.83
CA TYR A 8 -4.68 4.08 9.27
C TYR A 8 -3.74 5.12 9.90
N ALA A 9 -2.53 5.30 9.36
CA ALA A 9 -1.59 6.30 9.84
C ALA A 9 -2.17 7.73 9.75
N GLY A 10 -2.79 8.08 8.62
CA GLY A 10 -3.44 9.37 8.44
C GLY A 10 -4.55 9.64 9.46
N LEU A 11 -5.38 8.64 9.75
CA LEU A 11 -6.43 8.72 10.77
C LEU A 11 -5.85 8.76 12.20
N GLU A 12 -4.82 7.96 12.50
CA GLU A 12 -4.17 7.91 13.82
C GLU A 12 -3.46 9.23 14.14
N THR A 13 -2.79 9.83 13.16
CA THR A 13 -2.07 11.11 13.30
C THR A 13 -3.00 12.33 13.17
N ARG A 14 -4.28 12.12 12.87
CA ARG A 14 -5.28 13.17 12.60
C ARG A 14 -4.95 14.05 11.37
N VAL A 15 -4.13 13.58 10.48
CA VAL A 15 -3.92 14.15 9.14
C VAL A 15 -5.17 13.93 8.27
N LEU A 16 -5.84 12.79 8.48
CA LEU A 16 -7.14 12.50 7.91
C LEU A 16 -8.23 12.58 8.98
N ASP A 17 -9.32 13.20 8.61
CA ASP A 17 -10.61 13.12 9.26
C ASP A 17 -11.67 12.61 8.27
N TYR A 18 -12.94 12.68 8.67
CA TYR A 18 -14.05 12.14 7.87
C TYR A 18 -14.44 13.02 6.69
N GLU A 19 -14.01 14.28 6.69
CA GLU A 19 -14.34 15.27 5.68
C GLU A 19 -13.14 15.62 4.80
N THR A 20 -11.95 15.11 5.14
CA THR A 20 -10.72 15.38 4.41
C THR A 20 -10.84 14.94 2.96
N THR A 21 -10.63 15.87 2.05
CA THR A 21 -10.64 15.60 0.63
C THR A 21 -9.43 16.21 -0.06
N HIS A 22 -8.89 15.51 -1.06
CA HIS A 22 -7.85 16.01 -1.95
C HIS A 22 -8.30 15.96 -3.40
N VAL A 23 -7.84 16.92 -4.20
CA VAL A 23 -8.14 16.94 -5.64
C VAL A 23 -7.01 16.25 -6.40
N CYS A 24 -7.36 15.22 -7.16
CA CYS A 24 -6.44 14.51 -8.04
C CYS A 24 -6.60 14.99 -9.48
N ASN A 25 -5.64 15.76 -9.96
CA ASN A 25 -5.55 16.20 -11.36
C ASN A 25 -4.56 15.34 -12.18
N GLY A 26 -4.29 14.10 -11.73
CA GLY A 26 -3.37 13.17 -12.39
C GLY A 26 -1.92 13.27 -11.88
N TYR A 27 -1.56 14.31 -11.15
CA TYR A 27 -0.20 14.55 -10.67
C TYR A 27 -0.17 15.14 -9.26
N TYR A 28 0.93 14.85 -8.55
CA TYR A 28 1.31 15.49 -7.30
C TYR A 28 2.65 16.18 -7.47
N ASP A 29 2.71 17.50 -7.28
CA ASP A 29 3.97 18.26 -7.32
C ASP A 29 4.45 18.55 -5.89
N LEU A 30 5.56 17.94 -5.51
CA LEU A 30 6.18 18.11 -4.19
C LEU A 30 6.59 19.55 -3.88
N LEU A 31 6.85 20.34 -4.90
CA LEU A 31 7.27 21.74 -4.78
C LEU A 31 6.10 22.74 -4.84
N GLY A 32 4.88 22.26 -5.12
CA GLY A 32 3.68 23.09 -5.17
C GLY A 32 3.72 24.19 -6.23
N ARG A 33 4.24 23.89 -7.42
CA ARG A 33 4.33 24.87 -8.52
C ARG A 33 2.93 25.32 -8.94
N LYS A 34 2.77 26.64 -9.16
CA LYS A 34 1.50 27.21 -9.66
C LYS A 34 1.13 26.73 -11.07
N LYS A 35 2.11 26.37 -11.88
CA LYS A 35 1.93 25.82 -13.23
C LYS A 35 2.81 24.60 -13.38
N LEU A 36 2.19 23.47 -13.71
CA LEU A 36 2.90 22.25 -14.04
C LEU A 36 3.58 22.39 -15.41
N PRO A 37 4.70 21.69 -15.64
CA PRO A 37 5.29 21.52 -16.95
C PRO A 37 4.30 20.85 -17.92
N ASP A 38 4.60 20.92 -19.21
CA ASP A 38 3.81 20.20 -20.21
C ASP A 38 3.81 18.68 -19.90
N PRO A 39 2.70 17.97 -20.16
CA PRO A 39 2.57 16.54 -19.86
C PRO A 39 3.72 15.69 -20.39
N ASP A 40 4.24 16.02 -21.57
CA ASP A 40 5.36 15.32 -22.22
C ASP A 40 6.71 15.56 -21.52
N GLU A 41 6.79 16.61 -20.71
CA GLU A 41 8.01 16.95 -19.98
C GLU A 41 7.99 16.52 -18.51
N ILE A 42 6.84 16.14 -17.97
CA ILE A 42 6.67 15.83 -16.54
C ILE A 42 7.63 14.73 -16.07
N SER A 43 7.94 13.75 -16.92
CA SER A 43 8.90 12.67 -16.59
C SER A 43 10.30 13.18 -16.25
N LYS A 44 10.68 14.36 -16.74
CA LYS A 44 11.99 14.98 -16.44
C LYS A 44 12.09 15.52 -15.01
N TYR A 45 10.97 15.63 -14.29
CA TYR A 45 10.91 16.25 -12.96
C TYR A 45 10.76 15.19 -11.87
N LYS A 46 11.86 14.84 -11.18
CA LYS A 46 11.89 13.90 -10.04
C LYS A 46 11.02 14.33 -8.84
N THR A 47 10.43 15.55 -8.87
CA THR A 47 9.55 16.09 -7.83
C THR A 47 8.07 16.06 -8.20
N ILE A 48 7.72 15.51 -9.37
CA ILE A 48 6.34 15.33 -9.82
C ILE A 48 6.03 13.84 -9.90
N PHE A 49 5.00 13.42 -9.18
CA PHE A 49 4.56 12.03 -9.06
C PHE A 49 3.23 11.83 -9.77
N LYS A 50 3.14 10.83 -10.64
CA LYS A 50 1.94 10.57 -11.44
C LYS A 50 0.92 9.74 -10.68
N CYS A 51 -0.37 10.03 -10.91
CA CYS A 51 -1.43 9.07 -10.65
C CYS A 51 -1.51 8.07 -11.81
N TRP A 52 -2.05 6.89 -11.55
CA TRP A 52 -2.25 5.90 -12.60
C TRP A 52 -3.35 6.32 -13.60
N LYS A 53 -4.35 7.10 -13.13
CA LYS A 53 -5.45 7.59 -13.98
C LYS A 53 -5.04 8.88 -14.67
N GLU A 54 -4.95 8.82 -15.97
CA GLU A 54 -4.72 9.99 -16.81
C GLU A 54 -5.86 11.01 -16.64
N GLY A 55 -5.51 12.30 -16.52
CA GLY A 55 -6.47 13.35 -16.20
C GLY A 55 -6.93 13.39 -14.73
N GLY A 56 -6.58 12.41 -13.93
CA GLY A 56 -6.88 12.35 -12.49
C GLY A 56 -8.26 11.83 -12.13
N HIS A 57 -8.54 11.80 -10.83
CA HIS A 57 -9.80 11.27 -10.28
C HIS A 57 -10.77 12.38 -9.86
N GLY A 58 -10.35 13.65 -9.90
CA GLY A 58 -11.13 14.75 -9.34
C GLY A 58 -11.05 14.80 -7.81
N LYS A 59 -12.14 15.23 -7.17
CA LYS A 59 -12.23 15.32 -5.71
C LYS A 59 -12.39 13.94 -5.09
N MET A 60 -11.45 13.55 -4.22
CA MET A 60 -11.37 12.26 -3.54
C MET A 60 -11.44 12.44 -2.04
N ASP A 61 -12.25 11.65 -1.35
CA ASP A 61 -12.19 11.36 0.07
C ASP A 61 -11.47 10.01 0.32
N LEU A 62 -11.36 9.58 1.58
CA LEU A 62 -10.67 8.35 1.91
C LEU A 62 -11.33 7.11 1.25
N HIS A 63 -12.66 7.04 1.28
CA HIS A 63 -13.42 5.91 0.73
C HIS A 63 -13.18 5.76 -0.79
N SER A 64 -13.42 6.83 -1.54
CA SER A 64 -13.21 6.85 -2.98
C SER A 64 -11.73 6.67 -3.36
N ALA A 65 -10.80 7.21 -2.57
CA ALA A 65 -9.38 7.05 -2.81
C ALA A 65 -8.90 5.60 -2.63
N ILE A 66 -9.46 4.84 -1.68
CA ILE A 66 -9.20 3.40 -1.54
C ILE A 66 -9.85 2.65 -2.70
N ARG A 67 -11.13 2.92 -3.01
CA ARG A 67 -11.89 2.28 -4.08
C ARG A 67 -11.20 2.38 -5.43
N GLU A 68 -10.77 3.60 -5.80
CA GLU A 68 -10.16 3.88 -7.11
C GLU A 68 -8.63 3.87 -7.10
N SER A 69 -8.00 3.51 -5.97
CA SER A 69 -6.52 3.47 -5.85
C SER A 69 -5.85 4.81 -6.19
N CYS A 70 -6.38 5.93 -5.74
CA CYS A 70 -5.86 7.25 -6.09
C CYS A 70 -4.49 7.53 -5.47
N ASN A 71 -3.41 7.53 -6.28
CA ASN A 71 -2.07 7.79 -5.79
C ASN A 71 -1.92 9.20 -5.21
N VAL A 72 -2.49 10.21 -5.87
CA VAL A 72 -2.36 11.62 -5.46
C VAL A 72 -2.97 11.86 -4.08
N PHE A 73 -4.11 11.23 -3.75
CA PHE A 73 -4.66 11.29 -2.40
C PHE A 73 -3.63 10.80 -1.38
N PHE A 74 -3.04 9.63 -1.61
CA PHE A 74 -2.08 9.03 -0.69
C PHE A 74 -0.71 9.71 -0.69
N TYR A 75 -0.31 10.40 -1.76
CA TYR A 75 0.88 11.26 -1.72
C TYR A 75 0.70 12.44 -0.77
N ASN A 76 -0.46 13.11 -0.80
CA ASN A 76 -0.78 14.19 0.15
C ASN A 76 -0.75 13.66 1.58
N VAL A 77 -1.51 12.61 1.87
CA VAL A 77 -1.55 12.00 3.21
C VAL A 77 -0.16 11.58 3.68
N GLY A 78 0.61 10.90 2.84
CA GLY A 78 1.92 10.41 3.23
C GLY A 78 2.95 11.50 3.50
N ILE A 79 2.91 12.61 2.77
CA ILE A 79 3.78 13.76 3.02
C ILE A 79 3.44 14.45 4.35
N GLU A 80 2.16 14.54 4.67
CA GLU A 80 1.71 15.15 5.93
C GLU A 80 1.97 14.25 7.14
N VAL A 81 1.77 12.92 7.01
CA VAL A 81 2.07 11.93 8.05
C VAL A 81 3.58 11.79 8.27
N GLY A 82 4.36 11.79 7.19
CA GLY A 82 5.81 11.59 7.23
C GLY A 82 6.24 10.12 7.28
N ALA A 83 7.50 9.88 6.90
CA ALA A 83 8.05 8.52 6.75
C ALA A 83 8.13 7.75 8.08
N GLU A 84 8.41 8.42 9.19
CA GLU A 84 8.55 7.77 10.50
C GLU A 84 7.23 7.17 10.99
N ASP A 85 6.13 7.95 10.95
CA ASP A 85 4.82 7.46 11.38
C ASP A 85 4.27 6.41 10.40
N LEU A 86 4.53 6.56 9.10
CA LEU A 86 4.23 5.51 8.11
C LEU A 86 4.96 4.20 8.44
N ALA A 87 6.24 4.28 8.81
CA ALA A 87 7.03 3.11 9.18
C ALA A 87 6.57 2.52 10.52
N LEU A 88 6.25 3.36 11.50
CA LEU A 88 5.72 2.93 12.79
C LEU A 88 4.43 2.12 12.64
N VAL A 89 3.47 2.65 11.88
CA VAL A 89 2.20 1.96 11.62
C VAL A 89 2.41 0.68 10.81
N ALA A 90 3.31 0.68 9.82
CA ALA A 90 3.65 -0.54 9.09
C ALA A 90 4.11 -1.67 10.02
N ARG A 91 4.98 -1.34 10.98
CA ARG A 91 5.46 -2.30 11.99
C ARG A 91 4.36 -2.75 12.94
N LYS A 92 3.41 -1.87 13.33
CA LYS A 92 2.23 -2.25 14.12
C LYS A 92 1.41 -3.34 13.42
N PHE A 93 1.29 -3.28 12.10
CA PHE A 93 0.62 -4.29 11.28
C PHE A 93 1.49 -5.50 10.90
N GLY A 94 2.68 -5.65 11.49
CA GLY A 94 3.53 -6.81 11.33
C GLY A 94 4.45 -6.79 10.10
N LEU A 95 4.54 -5.69 9.36
CA LEU A 95 5.50 -5.56 8.26
C LEU A 95 6.93 -5.33 8.79
N GLY A 96 7.93 -5.75 8.03
CA GLY A 96 9.35 -5.58 8.38
C GLY A 96 9.85 -6.50 9.49
N LYS A 97 9.17 -7.63 9.73
CA LYS A 97 9.58 -8.72 10.62
C LYS A 97 9.01 -10.05 10.13
N VAL A 98 9.63 -11.14 10.51
CA VAL A 98 9.09 -12.49 10.25
C VAL A 98 7.71 -12.66 10.89
N THR A 99 6.81 -13.37 10.22
CA THR A 99 5.47 -13.67 10.74
C THR A 99 5.48 -14.82 11.74
N GLY A 100 6.56 -15.60 11.76
CA GLY A 100 6.70 -16.80 12.56
C GLY A 100 6.04 -18.03 11.95
N ILE A 101 5.71 -17.99 10.65
CA ILE A 101 5.29 -19.20 9.94
C ILE A 101 6.44 -20.19 9.90
N ASP A 102 6.13 -21.48 10.06
CA ASP A 102 7.13 -22.56 10.08
C ASP A 102 7.69 -22.87 8.67
N LEU A 103 8.34 -21.85 8.10
CA LEU A 103 9.06 -21.96 6.83
C LEU A 103 10.53 -21.60 7.04
N LEU A 104 11.42 -22.44 6.47
CA LEU A 104 12.84 -22.14 6.47
C LEU A 104 13.15 -20.86 5.71
N ASN A 105 13.99 -20.01 6.27
CA ASN A 105 14.45 -18.77 5.64
C ASN A 105 13.33 -17.75 5.33
N GLU A 106 12.30 -17.65 6.18
CA GLU A 106 11.33 -16.57 6.08
C GLU A 106 12.06 -15.21 6.04
N LYS A 107 11.67 -14.36 5.09
CA LYS A 107 12.27 -13.03 4.93
C LYS A 107 11.50 -11.99 5.76
N GLU A 108 12.26 -11.13 6.45
CA GLU A 108 11.70 -10.03 7.24
C GLU A 108 11.10 -8.91 6.37
N GLY A 109 11.52 -8.83 5.09
CA GLY A 109 11.23 -7.66 4.28
C GLY A 109 11.95 -6.42 4.80
N LEU A 110 11.49 -5.24 4.40
CA LEU A 110 12.06 -3.96 4.79
C LEU A 110 10.97 -2.91 4.96
N VAL A 111 10.89 -2.29 6.12
CA VAL A 111 10.12 -1.06 6.35
C VAL A 111 11.12 0.08 6.55
N PRO A 112 11.36 0.89 5.51
CA PRO A 112 12.36 1.93 5.53
C PRO A 112 11.91 3.13 6.38
N ASN A 113 12.91 3.81 6.98
CA ASN A 113 12.78 5.11 7.64
C ASN A 113 14.14 5.83 7.62
N ASP A 114 14.22 7.04 8.18
CA ASP A 114 15.46 7.82 8.21
C ASP A 114 16.61 7.08 8.90
N ALA A 115 16.35 6.47 10.06
CA ALA A 115 17.38 5.71 10.79
C ALA A 115 17.94 4.54 9.97
N TRP A 116 17.08 3.78 9.27
CA TRP A 116 17.52 2.74 8.37
C TRP A 116 18.37 3.32 7.24
N LYS A 117 17.90 4.39 6.59
CA LYS A 117 18.61 4.98 5.46
C LYS A 117 19.99 5.51 5.84
N GLN A 118 20.09 6.19 6.98
CA GLN A 118 21.37 6.65 7.51
C GLN A 118 22.32 5.48 7.82
N SER A 119 21.82 4.38 8.39
CA SER A 119 22.65 3.23 8.76
C SER A 119 23.17 2.45 7.57
N VAL A 120 22.35 2.29 6.52
CA VAL A 120 22.64 1.42 5.37
C VAL A 120 23.22 2.20 4.19
N LEU A 121 22.61 3.34 3.84
CA LEU A 121 22.98 4.14 2.67
C LEU A 121 23.87 5.35 3.02
N ARG A 122 24.03 5.67 4.31
CA ARG A 122 24.81 6.82 4.79
C ARG A 122 24.23 8.18 4.33
N GLU A 123 22.92 8.22 4.11
CA GLU A 123 22.19 9.38 3.64
C GLU A 123 20.98 9.65 4.53
N PRO A 124 20.55 10.91 4.69
CA PRO A 124 19.28 11.22 5.35
C PRO A 124 18.09 10.85 4.47
N TRP A 125 16.90 10.78 5.07
CA TRP A 125 15.66 10.65 4.33
C TRP A 125 15.31 11.93 3.60
N TYR A 126 15.16 11.87 2.30
CA TYR A 126 14.73 13.00 1.49
C TYR A 126 13.21 13.03 1.35
N LYS A 127 12.62 14.24 1.39
CA LYS A 127 11.17 14.42 1.29
C LYS A 127 10.58 13.77 0.03
N GLY A 128 11.33 13.74 -1.08
CA GLY A 128 10.92 13.10 -2.34
C GLY A 128 10.79 11.58 -2.28
N GLU A 129 11.29 10.92 -1.24
CA GLU A 129 11.17 9.46 -1.06
C GLU A 129 9.86 9.07 -0.34
N THR A 130 9.19 10.03 0.28
CA THR A 130 7.92 9.78 0.97
C THR A 130 6.76 9.49 0.03
N PRO A 131 6.54 10.18 -1.12
CA PRO A 131 5.45 9.83 -2.02
C PRO A 131 5.51 8.38 -2.54
N PRO A 132 6.63 7.83 -3.06
CA PRO A 132 6.71 6.43 -3.41
C PRO A 132 6.42 5.50 -2.22
N LEU A 133 6.98 5.78 -1.04
CA LEU A 133 6.68 5.02 0.18
C LEU A 133 5.19 5.03 0.50
N SER A 134 4.52 6.16 0.26
CA SER A 134 3.08 6.34 0.53
C SER A 134 2.19 5.43 -0.30
N ILE A 135 2.64 4.96 -1.42
CA ILE A 135 1.89 4.02 -2.28
C ILE A 135 2.47 2.59 -2.25
N GLY A 136 3.40 2.31 -1.33
CA GLY A 136 3.98 0.98 -1.17
C GLY A 136 5.10 0.65 -2.14
N GLN A 137 5.75 1.67 -2.65
CA GLN A 137 6.91 1.59 -3.54
C GLN A 137 8.18 2.13 -2.84
N GLY A 138 9.21 2.42 -3.62
CA GLY A 138 10.49 2.86 -3.10
C GLY A 138 11.23 1.72 -2.39
N TYR A 139 11.84 2.00 -1.25
CA TYR A 139 12.62 1.01 -0.48
C TYR A 139 11.77 -0.01 0.29
N LEU A 140 10.44 0.11 0.29
CA LEU A 140 9.58 -0.84 1.00
C LEU A 140 9.63 -2.22 0.33
N ASN A 141 9.96 -3.25 1.12
CA ASN A 141 9.95 -4.63 0.66
C ASN A 141 9.13 -5.49 1.64
N VAL A 142 8.17 -6.24 1.13
CA VAL A 142 7.27 -7.09 1.93
C VAL A 142 7.08 -8.44 1.26
N THR A 143 6.84 -9.46 2.07
CA THR A 143 6.49 -10.80 1.57
C THR A 143 4.98 -10.94 1.41
N PRO A 144 4.49 -11.81 0.50
CA PRO A 144 3.05 -12.09 0.39
C PRO A 144 2.40 -12.50 1.71
N ILE A 145 3.09 -13.31 2.52
CA ILE A 145 2.56 -13.74 3.82
C ILE A 145 2.39 -12.58 4.81
N GLN A 146 3.29 -11.59 4.79
CA GLN A 146 3.14 -10.38 5.59
C GLN A 146 1.93 -9.56 5.16
N VAL A 147 1.67 -9.46 3.86
CA VAL A 147 0.52 -8.72 3.33
C VAL A 147 -0.79 -9.39 3.74
N VAL A 148 -0.90 -10.72 3.59
CA VAL A 148 -2.09 -11.47 4.04
C VAL A 148 -2.27 -11.35 5.56
N HIS A 149 -1.18 -11.46 6.32
CA HIS A 149 -1.23 -11.31 7.78
C HIS A 149 -1.71 -9.91 8.20
N MET A 150 -1.23 -8.85 7.55
CA MET A 150 -1.70 -7.48 7.75
C MET A 150 -3.21 -7.34 7.47
N ILE A 151 -3.71 -7.97 6.41
CA ILE A 151 -5.15 -7.96 6.10
C ILE A 151 -5.93 -8.70 7.19
N ASN A 152 -5.43 -9.86 7.64
CA ASN A 152 -6.08 -10.61 8.72
C ASN A 152 -6.16 -9.80 10.01
N ILE A 153 -5.12 -9.04 10.37
CA ILE A 153 -5.17 -8.10 11.50
C ILE A 153 -6.27 -7.06 11.31
N LEU A 154 -6.38 -6.50 10.10
CA LEU A 154 -7.36 -5.46 9.80
C LEU A 154 -8.79 -5.99 9.92
N VAL A 155 -9.10 -7.13 9.28
CA VAL A 155 -10.46 -7.67 9.22
C VAL A 155 -10.88 -8.36 10.52
N ASN A 156 -9.93 -8.87 11.29
CA ASN A 156 -10.16 -9.42 12.63
C ASN A 156 -10.06 -8.36 13.75
N GLN A 157 -10.40 -7.13 13.43
CA GLN A 157 -10.50 -6.04 14.42
C GLN A 157 -9.21 -5.87 15.27
N GLY A 158 -8.06 -6.03 14.64
CA GLY A 158 -6.78 -5.88 15.32
C GLY A 158 -6.25 -7.14 16.01
N LEU A 159 -6.95 -8.27 15.90
CA LEU A 159 -6.46 -9.54 16.42
C LEU A 159 -5.38 -10.09 15.48
N SER A 160 -4.13 -10.13 15.96
CA SER A 160 -3.00 -10.72 15.26
C SER A 160 -2.91 -12.20 15.59
N VAL A 161 -3.19 -13.04 14.62
CA VAL A 161 -3.08 -14.50 14.71
C VAL A 161 -1.88 -14.94 13.87
N PRO A 162 -0.80 -15.48 14.46
CA PRO A 162 0.35 -15.95 13.70
C PRO A 162 -0.04 -17.05 12.71
N PRO A 163 0.45 -16.99 11.45
CA PRO A 163 0.11 -17.98 10.45
C PRO A 163 0.69 -19.35 10.79
N LYS A 164 -0.01 -20.43 10.38
CA LYS A 164 0.41 -21.82 10.55
C LYS A 164 0.32 -22.56 9.22
N LEU A 165 1.24 -23.50 9.02
CA LEU A 165 1.21 -24.39 7.84
C LEU A 165 0.32 -25.60 8.01
N TYR A 166 0.19 -26.10 9.26
CA TYR A 166 -0.61 -27.28 9.57
C TYR A 166 -1.23 -27.21 10.97
N ALA A 167 -2.32 -27.92 11.17
CA ALA A 167 -3.10 -27.86 12.42
C ALA A 167 -2.34 -28.32 13.67
N GLY A 168 -1.32 -29.18 13.53
CA GLY A 168 -0.49 -29.69 14.63
C GLY A 168 0.61 -28.76 15.12
N GLN A 169 0.81 -27.60 14.50
CA GLN A 169 1.79 -26.64 14.99
C GLN A 169 1.43 -26.09 16.38
N PRO A 170 2.43 -25.84 17.23
CA PRO A 170 2.20 -25.23 18.54
C PRO A 170 1.35 -23.96 18.44
N ASN A 171 0.42 -23.80 19.36
CA ASN A 171 -0.40 -22.61 19.42
C ASN A 171 0.43 -21.42 19.92
N ILE A 172 0.78 -20.50 19.01
CA ILE A 172 1.18 -19.16 19.41
C ILE A 172 -0.11 -18.41 19.75
N GLN A 173 -0.16 -17.82 20.94
CA GLN A 173 -1.38 -17.11 21.37
C GLN A 173 -1.63 -15.89 20.48
N PRO A 174 -2.86 -15.70 20.00
CA PRO A 174 -3.25 -14.48 19.33
C PRO A 174 -3.01 -13.26 20.23
N THR A 175 -2.63 -12.15 19.64
CA THR A 175 -2.39 -10.89 20.34
C THR A 175 -3.36 -9.82 19.85
N GLN A 176 -4.11 -9.24 20.80
CA GLN A 176 -4.94 -8.07 20.47
C GLN A 176 -4.04 -6.83 20.38
N LEU A 177 -3.95 -6.24 19.19
CA LEU A 177 -3.22 -5.00 18.96
C LEU A 177 -4.10 -3.80 19.39
N PRO A 178 -3.51 -2.75 19.97
CA PRO A 178 -4.24 -1.56 20.38
C PRO A 178 -4.55 -0.67 19.17
N LEU A 179 -5.41 -1.14 18.29
CA LEU A 179 -5.83 -0.45 17.08
C LEU A 179 -7.25 0.12 17.23
N ASN A 180 -7.49 1.29 16.64
CA ASN A 180 -8.81 1.92 16.66
C ASN A 180 -9.77 1.18 15.72
N GLN A 181 -10.85 0.64 16.28
CA GLN A 181 -11.83 -0.19 15.57
C GLN A 181 -12.56 0.57 14.46
N GLU A 182 -12.87 1.84 14.70
CA GLU A 182 -13.53 2.67 13.70
C GLU A 182 -12.65 2.90 12.47
N PHE A 183 -11.33 3.10 12.68
CA PHE A 183 -10.39 3.25 11.59
C PHE A 183 -10.26 1.96 10.77
N LEU A 184 -10.17 0.81 11.46
CA LEU A 184 -10.13 -0.50 10.79
C LEU A 184 -11.38 -0.73 9.95
N LYS A 185 -12.57 -0.44 10.54
CA LYS A 185 -13.84 -0.56 9.83
C LYS A 185 -13.89 0.31 8.56
N ARG A 186 -13.51 1.58 8.64
CA ARG A 186 -13.52 2.49 7.49
C ARG A 186 -12.60 2.04 6.36
N ILE A 187 -11.45 1.50 6.71
CA ILE A 187 -10.53 0.94 5.71
C ILE A 187 -11.14 -0.32 5.11
N GLY A 188 -11.76 -1.16 5.91
CA GLY A 188 -12.50 -2.35 5.45
C GLY A 188 -13.65 -1.98 4.49
N ASP A 189 -14.46 -0.97 4.83
CA ASP A 189 -15.53 -0.45 3.97
C ASP A 189 -14.96 0.01 2.59
N GLY A 190 -13.83 0.72 2.59
CA GLY A 190 -13.12 1.08 1.36
C GLY A 190 -12.64 -0.14 0.55
N MET A 191 -12.21 -1.23 1.21
CA MET A 191 -11.83 -2.46 0.53
C MET A 191 -13.03 -3.20 -0.07
N VAL A 192 -14.17 -3.16 0.60
CA VAL A 192 -15.44 -3.67 0.04
C VAL A 192 -15.81 -2.88 -1.21
N ALA A 193 -15.68 -1.56 -1.18
CA ALA A 193 -15.94 -0.69 -2.32
C ALA A 193 -15.06 -0.98 -3.55
N VAL A 194 -13.79 -1.38 -3.34
CA VAL A 194 -12.87 -1.79 -4.43
C VAL A 194 -13.45 -2.89 -5.32
N VAL A 195 -14.23 -3.81 -4.73
CA VAL A 195 -14.80 -4.97 -5.45
C VAL A 195 -16.25 -4.71 -5.83
N ASN A 196 -17.05 -4.08 -4.96
CA ASN A 196 -18.50 -4.12 -5.09
C ASN A 196 -19.12 -2.82 -5.61
N GLU A 197 -18.40 -1.70 -5.60
CA GLU A 197 -18.92 -0.42 -6.10
C GLU A 197 -18.46 -0.12 -7.53
N ASN A 198 -19.21 0.75 -8.20
CA ASN A 198 -18.82 1.28 -9.50
C ASN A 198 -17.54 2.11 -9.38
N GLY A 199 -16.61 1.91 -10.30
CA GLY A 199 -15.29 2.54 -10.27
C GLY A 199 -14.26 1.80 -9.42
N GLY A 200 -14.66 0.73 -8.73
CA GLY A 200 -13.74 -0.13 -7.99
C GLY A 200 -12.74 -0.85 -8.90
N THR A 201 -11.45 -0.83 -8.51
CA THR A 201 -10.36 -1.37 -9.36
C THR A 201 -10.36 -2.89 -9.46
N ALA A 202 -11.20 -3.60 -8.70
CA ALA A 202 -11.39 -5.05 -8.76
C ALA A 202 -12.86 -5.45 -8.98
N SER A 203 -13.66 -4.61 -9.63
CA SER A 203 -15.09 -4.90 -9.88
C SER A 203 -15.33 -6.15 -10.73
N SER A 204 -14.34 -6.60 -11.49
CA SER A 204 -14.41 -7.83 -12.29
C SER A 204 -14.48 -9.13 -11.48
N VAL A 205 -14.08 -9.10 -10.19
CA VAL A 205 -14.15 -10.26 -9.29
C VAL A 205 -15.34 -10.20 -8.33
N ARG A 206 -16.29 -9.28 -8.56
CA ARG A 206 -17.54 -9.19 -7.78
C ARG A 206 -18.29 -10.52 -7.83
N ASN A 207 -18.82 -10.93 -6.69
CA ASN A 207 -19.61 -12.15 -6.56
C ASN A 207 -21.04 -11.79 -6.11
N GLU A 208 -22.02 -12.61 -6.50
CA GLU A 208 -23.44 -12.42 -6.16
C GLU A 208 -23.83 -13.14 -4.86
N ASP A 209 -23.12 -14.21 -4.50
CA ASP A 209 -23.45 -15.05 -3.36
C ASP A 209 -22.87 -14.51 -2.03
N PHE A 210 -21.75 -13.77 -2.10
CA PHE A 210 -21.09 -13.21 -0.93
C PHE A 210 -20.29 -11.95 -1.26
N ILE A 211 -20.18 -11.06 -0.28
CA ILE A 211 -19.43 -9.81 -0.44
C ILE A 211 -17.94 -10.07 -0.25
N ILE A 212 -17.12 -9.60 -1.19
CA ILE A 212 -15.66 -9.68 -1.14
C ILE A 212 -15.09 -8.30 -0.79
N GLY A 213 -14.22 -8.25 0.18
CA GLY A 213 -13.34 -7.10 0.37
C GLY A 213 -11.98 -7.37 -0.24
N GLY A 214 -11.42 -6.40 -0.97
CA GLY A 214 -10.13 -6.64 -1.63
C GLY A 214 -9.36 -5.37 -1.97
N LYS A 215 -8.14 -5.56 -2.50
CA LYS A 215 -7.33 -4.44 -3.02
C LYS A 215 -6.34 -4.93 -4.06
N THR A 216 -6.32 -4.24 -5.18
CA THR A 216 -5.30 -4.37 -6.22
C THR A 216 -4.06 -3.56 -5.87
N ALA A 217 -2.89 -4.02 -6.28
CA ALA A 217 -1.66 -3.26 -6.22
C ALA A 217 -0.75 -3.64 -7.39
N THR A 218 0.19 -2.76 -7.70
CA THR A 218 1.23 -2.99 -8.70
C THR A 218 2.57 -2.67 -8.06
N SER A 219 3.51 -3.61 -8.09
CA SER A 219 4.88 -3.36 -7.65
C SER A 219 5.79 -3.20 -8.86
N GLN A 220 6.62 -2.16 -8.83
CA GLN A 220 7.67 -1.99 -9.81
C GLN A 220 8.83 -2.93 -9.46
N VAL A 221 9.30 -3.69 -10.45
CA VAL A 221 10.44 -4.60 -10.29
C VAL A 221 11.74 -3.83 -10.34
N VAL A 222 11.79 -2.78 -11.16
CA VAL A 222 12.96 -1.93 -11.36
C VAL A 222 12.53 -0.47 -11.30
N SER A 223 13.37 0.41 -10.75
CA SER A 223 13.08 1.83 -10.77
C SER A 223 13.12 2.39 -12.20
N ILE A 224 12.31 3.39 -12.49
CA ILE A 224 12.32 4.09 -13.78
C ILE A 224 13.73 4.60 -14.11
N GLU A 225 14.44 5.12 -13.12
CA GLU A 225 15.83 5.60 -13.27
C GLU A 225 16.81 4.47 -13.66
N THR A 226 16.60 3.27 -13.13
CA THR A 226 17.41 2.10 -13.52
C THR A 226 17.10 1.69 -14.96
N LEU A 227 15.82 1.70 -15.35
CA LEU A 227 15.41 1.41 -16.74
C LEU A 227 15.94 2.45 -17.72
N GLU A 228 15.92 3.73 -17.37
CA GLU A 228 16.43 4.82 -18.22
C GLU A 228 17.96 4.74 -18.41
N ASN A 229 18.71 4.22 -17.44
CA ASN A 229 20.15 4.08 -17.48
C ASN A 229 20.63 2.71 -18.02
N MET A 230 19.73 1.78 -18.31
CA MET A 230 20.07 0.51 -18.94
C MET A 230 20.27 0.67 -20.45
N GLU A 231 21.21 -0.08 -21.02
CA GLU A 231 21.35 -0.19 -22.48
C GLU A 231 20.11 -0.90 -23.07
N GLU A 232 19.79 -0.57 -24.32
CA GLU A 232 18.57 -1.04 -24.99
C GLU A 232 18.53 -2.58 -25.10
N GLU A 233 19.69 -3.21 -25.33
CA GLU A 233 19.85 -4.67 -25.36
C GLU A 233 19.53 -5.33 -24.03
N ASP A 234 19.96 -4.76 -22.90
CA ASP A 234 19.66 -5.27 -21.55
C ASP A 234 18.18 -5.12 -21.17
N ARG A 235 17.48 -4.13 -21.77
CA ARG A 235 16.03 -3.94 -21.57
C ARG A 235 15.21 -4.99 -22.31
N GLU A 236 15.64 -5.39 -23.51
CA GLU A 236 14.95 -6.40 -24.32
C GLU A 236 15.17 -7.83 -23.82
N GLU A 237 16.32 -8.12 -23.20
CA GLU A 237 16.60 -9.45 -22.64
C GLU A 237 15.91 -9.74 -21.31
N ARG A 238 15.44 -8.71 -20.59
CA ARG A 238 14.83 -8.88 -19.27
C ARG A 238 13.39 -8.39 -19.29
N ASP A 239 12.48 -9.26 -18.90
CA ASP A 239 11.09 -8.88 -18.68
C ASP A 239 10.95 -8.11 -17.36
N PHE A 240 10.95 -6.77 -17.46
CA PHE A 240 10.76 -5.86 -16.33
C PHE A 240 9.30 -5.48 -16.13
N GLN A 241 8.37 -6.37 -16.46
CA GLN A 241 6.95 -6.09 -16.25
C GLN A 241 6.67 -5.90 -14.75
N ASN A 242 5.79 -4.99 -14.48
CA ASN A 242 5.35 -4.74 -13.11
C ASN A 242 4.55 -5.94 -12.60
N HIS A 243 4.85 -6.41 -11.40
CA HIS A 243 4.07 -7.49 -10.79
C HIS A 243 2.70 -7.00 -10.36
N GLY A 244 1.67 -7.74 -10.77
CA GLY A 244 0.29 -7.51 -10.33
C GLY A 244 0.02 -8.21 -9.01
N TRP A 245 -0.57 -7.49 -8.05
CA TRP A 245 -0.98 -8.03 -6.76
C TRP A 245 -2.47 -7.86 -6.56
N PHE A 246 -3.10 -8.87 -6.01
CA PHE A 246 -4.46 -8.80 -5.50
C PHE A 246 -4.54 -9.49 -4.15
N VAL A 247 -5.07 -8.80 -3.15
CA VAL A 247 -5.39 -9.39 -1.86
C VAL A 247 -6.87 -9.23 -1.59
N ALA A 248 -7.51 -10.28 -1.12
CA ALA A 248 -8.93 -10.30 -0.81
C ALA A 248 -9.24 -11.09 0.45
N TYR A 249 -10.43 -10.88 0.97
CA TYR A 249 -11.03 -11.67 2.04
C TYR A 249 -12.54 -11.82 1.81
N ALA A 250 -13.12 -12.88 2.30
CA ALA A 250 -14.54 -13.18 2.16
C ALA A 250 -15.02 -14.16 3.26
N PRO A 251 -16.35 -14.13 3.61
CA PRO A 251 -17.26 -13.02 3.36
C PRO A 251 -16.80 -11.73 4.05
N ALA A 252 -17.18 -10.54 3.54
CA ALA A 252 -16.68 -9.30 4.12
C ALA A 252 -17.26 -9.00 5.51
N GLU A 253 -18.46 -9.48 5.80
CA GLU A 253 -19.17 -9.30 7.07
C GLU A 253 -18.61 -10.18 8.19
N ASP A 254 -18.17 -11.40 7.85
CA ASP A 254 -17.58 -12.38 8.78
C ASP A 254 -16.48 -13.15 8.05
N PRO A 255 -15.24 -12.60 8.00
CA PRO A 255 -14.17 -13.13 7.16
C PRO A 255 -13.70 -14.52 7.60
N GLU A 256 -13.88 -15.51 6.73
CA GLU A 256 -13.44 -16.89 6.93
C GLU A 256 -12.16 -17.21 6.16
N ILE A 257 -11.94 -16.54 5.02
CA ILE A 257 -10.81 -16.79 4.14
C ILE A 257 -10.16 -15.48 3.68
N SER A 258 -8.85 -15.49 3.55
CA SER A 258 -8.10 -14.46 2.86
C SER A 258 -7.16 -15.06 1.82
N VAL A 259 -7.03 -14.38 0.70
CA VAL A 259 -6.23 -14.82 -0.45
C VAL A 259 -5.31 -13.69 -0.89
N ILE A 260 -4.10 -14.05 -1.26
CA ILE A 260 -3.19 -13.14 -1.97
C ILE A 260 -2.74 -13.81 -3.27
N VAL A 261 -2.78 -13.05 -4.35
CA VAL A 261 -2.31 -13.47 -5.67
C VAL A 261 -1.23 -12.51 -6.12
N LEU A 262 -0.11 -13.04 -6.54
CA LEU A 262 0.99 -12.33 -7.18
C LEU A 262 1.14 -12.89 -8.59
N VAL A 263 1.14 -12.01 -9.57
CA VAL A 263 1.41 -12.32 -10.98
C VAL A 263 2.66 -11.55 -11.39
N GLU A 264 3.66 -12.32 -11.80
CA GLU A 264 4.95 -11.82 -12.32
C GLU A 264 4.92 -11.68 -13.83
#